data_f2de0a5be68eb07c95da4fce564bdfc5
#
_entry.id   f2de0a5be68eb07c95da4fce564bdfc5
#
_cell.length_a   1.000
_cell.length_b   1.000
_cell.length_c   1.000
_cell.angle_alpha   90.00
_cell.angle_beta   90.00
_cell.angle_gamma   90.00
#
_symmetry.space_group_name_H-M   'P 1'
#
loop_
_entity.id
_entity.type
_entity.pdbx_description
1 polymer ?
#
loop_
_entity_poly.entity_id
_entity_poly.type
_entity_poly.pdbx_seq_one_letter_code
_entity_poly.pdbx_strand_id
1 'polypeptide(L)'
;LENAGIVRGGRAMTHLIAAPEMMVSAATNAVKIGSAISAAGAAAAGSTTNVLAAAADEVSAAIAKLFGTYGQELQAALTQAAAFHDEFVQALAGAATTYAQAEAANTCAVSNAFNALLAPIENLLAPPPVNGAPIPTPSAPLPLGSTVALIMGGTFDPQPFPVYVTTINGAYIQFLFPGANAAGLTYPAQFWPLTLNLGNLTINESIAQGVVDLNNAITSQLNASHNVIDFGFSQSSVVATNEMYALMNLPPGQRPDPSQLSFVLAGNPATPNGGIFTRFPGFHIPVLDLTFTPDTPPNSPYPTKIFATQYDPTSDFPQFPLNFLADLNAIMSTGQHDLYPNLDPNDAVALPTSPGYNGNTQYYMFMTRNLPLLEPLRAIPFIGRPLADLIQPDLRVLVDLGYTDWGSGQDYANIATPASLFGIPDPLVVGTDLARGAVEGTQAALVDIGLLPQSALPNAYPYLPSLDTNLNFFLGQPTDTTISLFTRAVGPLLDLIPPIY
;
A
#
# COMPACT_ATOMS: atom_id res chain seq x y z
N LEU A 1 50.17 21.94 -9.72
CA LEU A 1 49.64 22.30 -8.39
C LEU A 1 48.29 21.68 -8.21
N GLU A 2 48.31 20.69 -7.37
CA GLU A 2 47.22 19.77 -6.98
C GLU A 2 46.03 20.52 -6.39
N ASN A 3 44.85 20.05 -6.72
CA ASN A 3 43.66 20.24 -5.89
C ASN A 3 43.02 18.86 -5.61
N ALA A 4 43.28 18.40 -4.41
CA ALA A 4 42.66 17.23 -3.84
C ALA A 4 41.18 17.51 -3.54
N GLY A 5 40.28 16.87 -4.30
CA GLY A 5 38.85 16.85 -4.04
C GLY A 5 38.54 15.91 -2.88
N ILE A 6 38.04 16.45 -1.79
CA ILE A 6 37.50 15.69 -0.65
C ILE A 6 36.12 15.12 -1.09
N VAL A 7 36.09 13.81 -1.33
CA VAL A 7 34.83 13.08 -1.44
C VAL A 7 34.24 12.92 -0.04
N ARG A 8 33.24 13.72 0.30
CA ARG A 8 32.41 13.49 1.49
C ARG A 8 31.40 12.39 1.14
N GLY A 9 31.64 11.20 1.66
CA GLY A 9 30.66 10.13 1.70
C GLY A 9 29.47 10.54 2.58
N GLY A 10 28.38 10.99 1.94
CA GLY A 10 27.09 11.15 2.61
C GLY A 10 26.50 9.76 2.84
N ARG A 11 26.46 9.29 4.09
CA ARG A 11 25.57 8.21 4.49
C ARG A 11 24.15 8.72 4.28
N ALA A 12 23.40 8.09 3.37
CA ALA A 12 21.96 8.25 3.31
C ALA A 12 21.39 7.75 4.65
N MET A 13 20.88 8.66 5.47
CA MET A 13 20.07 8.28 6.63
C MET A 13 18.70 7.88 6.09
N THR A 14 18.42 6.58 6.14
CA THR A 14 17.07 6.08 6.00
C THR A 14 16.29 6.58 7.22
N HIS A 15 15.39 7.52 7.02
CA HIS A 15 14.47 7.97 8.06
C HIS A 15 13.40 6.89 8.24
N LEU A 16 13.43 6.20 9.38
CA LEU A 16 12.33 5.34 9.81
C LEU A 16 11.25 6.27 10.40
N ILE A 17 10.15 6.46 9.69
CA ILE A 17 8.98 7.15 10.21
C ILE A 17 8.12 6.09 10.92
N ALA A 18 8.22 6.02 12.24
CA ALA A 18 7.34 5.21 13.05
C ALA A 18 6.22 6.09 13.60
N ALA A 19 4.96 5.83 13.23
CA ALA A 19 3.79 6.48 13.81
C ALA A 19 3.46 5.78 15.15
N PRO A 20 3.63 6.44 16.32
CA PRO A 20 3.41 5.83 17.63
C PRO A 20 2.01 5.24 17.80
N GLU A 21 1.00 5.92 17.25
CA GLU A 21 -0.40 5.49 17.31
C GLU A 21 -0.64 4.18 16.55
N MET A 22 0.03 4.00 15.41
CA MET A 22 -0.04 2.74 14.65
C MET A 22 0.60 1.59 15.41
N MET A 23 1.69 1.85 16.15
CA MET A 23 2.33 0.84 17.00
C MET A 23 1.43 0.44 18.17
N VAL A 24 0.73 1.40 18.80
CA VAL A 24 -0.27 1.12 19.85
C VAL A 24 -1.42 0.29 19.30
N SER A 25 -1.93 0.66 18.11
CA SER A 25 -3.00 -0.09 17.43
C SER A 25 -2.55 -1.52 17.10
N ALA A 26 -1.34 -1.68 16.57
CA ALA A 26 -0.76 -2.98 16.27
C ALA A 26 -0.58 -3.84 17.53
N ALA A 27 -0.10 -3.25 18.64
CA ALA A 27 0.00 -3.94 19.93
C ALA A 27 -1.36 -4.42 20.42
N THR A 28 -2.40 -3.56 20.32
CA THR A 28 -3.78 -3.91 20.71
C THR A 28 -4.33 -5.06 19.87
N ASN A 29 -4.10 -5.05 18.57
CA ASN A 29 -4.52 -6.13 17.69
C ASN A 29 -3.77 -7.44 17.97
N ALA A 30 -2.48 -7.36 18.24
CA ALA A 30 -1.70 -8.50 18.66
C ALA A 30 -2.27 -9.14 19.94
N VAL A 31 -2.64 -8.35 20.97
CA VAL A 31 -3.32 -8.87 22.18
C VAL A 31 -4.55 -9.69 21.82
N LYS A 32 -5.41 -9.18 20.92
CA LYS A 32 -6.64 -9.89 20.51
C LYS A 32 -6.32 -11.23 19.83
N ILE A 33 -5.31 -11.24 18.96
CA ILE A 33 -4.86 -12.46 18.26
C ILE A 33 -4.33 -13.49 19.28
N GLY A 34 -3.46 -13.08 20.21
CA GLY A 34 -2.93 -13.95 21.26
C GLY A 34 -4.03 -14.54 22.12
N SER A 35 -5.01 -13.73 22.52
CA SER A 35 -6.16 -14.19 23.28
C SER A 35 -7.00 -15.23 22.53
N ALA A 36 -7.24 -15.02 21.23
CA ALA A 36 -7.98 -15.96 20.40
C ALA A 36 -7.24 -17.30 20.23
N ILE A 37 -5.92 -17.27 20.02
CA ILE A 37 -5.08 -18.47 19.90
C ILE A 37 -5.07 -19.24 21.23
N SER A 38 -4.90 -18.55 22.36
CA SER A 38 -4.90 -19.16 23.69
C SER A 38 -6.24 -19.80 24.00
N ALA A 39 -7.37 -19.15 23.67
CA ALA A 39 -8.70 -19.71 23.83
C ALA A 39 -8.93 -20.97 22.97
N ALA A 40 -8.48 -20.93 21.69
CA ALA A 40 -8.56 -22.07 20.79
C ALA A 40 -7.69 -23.27 21.30
N GLY A 41 -6.46 -22.98 21.75
CA GLY A 41 -5.57 -23.96 22.35
C GLY A 41 -6.17 -24.63 23.61
N ALA A 42 -6.76 -23.84 24.50
CA ALA A 42 -7.45 -24.34 25.69
C ALA A 42 -8.66 -25.17 25.32
N ALA A 43 -9.46 -24.78 24.34
CA ALA A 43 -10.61 -25.55 23.87
C ALA A 43 -10.21 -26.92 23.28
N ALA A 44 -9.07 -26.99 22.59
CA ALA A 44 -8.55 -28.19 21.97
C ALA A 44 -7.82 -29.12 22.97
N ALA A 45 -7.38 -28.63 24.13
CA ALA A 45 -6.50 -29.34 25.06
C ALA A 45 -7.07 -30.68 25.48
N GLY A 46 -8.35 -30.72 25.93
CA GLY A 46 -8.98 -31.94 26.43
C GLY A 46 -9.03 -33.05 25.39
N SER A 47 -9.43 -32.73 24.16
CA SER A 47 -9.59 -33.69 23.07
C SER A 47 -8.26 -34.19 22.50
N THR A 48 -7.20 -33.40 22.59
CA THR A 48 -5.88 -33.75 22.04
C THR A 48 -4.98 -34.45 23.05
N THR A 49 -5.11 -34.17 24.36
CA THR A 49 -4.26 -34.75 25.39
C THR A 49 -4.86 -36.03 26.03
N ASN A 50 -6.18 -36.22 25.93
CA ASN A 50 -6.89 -37.34 26.52
C ASN A 50 -7.49 -38.29 25.46
N VAL A 51 -6.66 -38.70 24.50
CA VAL A 51 -7.07 -39.62 23.45
C VAL A 51 -7.35 -41.01 24.03
N LEU A 52 -8.58 -41.51 23.83
CA LEU A 52 -8.97 -42.87 24.28
C LEU A 52 -8.48 -43.91 23.27
N ALA A 53 -8.06 -45.06 23.78
CA ALA A 53 -7.74 -46.19 22.92
C ALA A 53 -9.00 -46.66 22.15
N ALA A 54 -8.84 -46.90 20.83
CA ALA A 54 -9.95 -47.32 19.97
C ALA A 54 -10.49 -48.72 20.28
N ALA A 55 -9.64 -49.59 20.86
CA ALA A 55 -9.98 -50.91 21.30
C ALA A 55 -9.17 -51.32 22.55
N ALA A 56 -9.53 -52.43 23.19
CA ALA A 56 -8.84 -52.96 24.39
C ALA A 56 -7.61 -53.79 24.03
N ASP A 57 -6.83 -53.36 23.02
CA ASP A 57 -5.59 -54.02 22.59
C ASP A 57 -4.36 -53.13 22.79
N GLU A 58 -3.21 -53.74 22.82
CA GLU A 58 -1.92 -53.09 23.09
C GLU A 58 -1.53 -52.07 22.04
N VAL A 59 -1.92 -52.28 20.77
CA VAL A 59 -1.62 -51.35 19.65
C VAL A 59 -2.46 -50.09 19.77
N SER A 60 -3.77 -50.25 20.02
CA SER A 60 -4.68 -49.12 20.25
C SER A 60 -4.26 -48.30 21.48
N ALA A 61 -3.81 -48.94 22.54
CA ALA A 61 -3.31 -48.25 23.73
C ALA A 61 -1.98 -47.51 23.46
N ALA A 62 -1.06 -48.12 22.69
CA ALA A 62 0.20 -47.48 22.32
C ALA A 62 -0.02 -46.27 21.41
N ILE A 63 -0.94 -46.35 20.44
CA ILE A 63 -1.31 -45.22 19.54
C ILE A 63 -1.96 -44.09 20.33
N ALA A 64 -2.91 -44.39 21.23
CA ALA A 64 -3.54 -43.37 22.07
C ALA A 64 -2.51 -42.66 22.98
N LYS A 65 -1.57 -43.38 23.54
CA LYS A 65 -0.48 -42.81 24.34
C LYS A 65 0.43 -41.92 23.49
N LEU A 66 0.79 -42.33 22.27
CA LEU A 66 1.60 -41.53 21.32
C LEU A 66 0.91 -40.19 21.03
N PHE A 67 -0.35 -40.22 20.61
CA PHE A 67 -1.09 -38.99 20.32
C PHE A 67 -1.29 -38.12 21.56
N GLY A 68 -1.55 -38.69 22.71
CA GLY A 68 -1.64 -37.96 23.98
C GLY A 68 -0.33 -37.24 24.33
N THR A 69 0.82 -37.90 24.12
CA THR A 69 2.14 -37.28 24.31
C THR A 69 2.36 -36.10 23.35
N TYR A 70 2.08 -36.27 22.07
CA TYR A 70 2.16 -35.17 21.10
C TYR A 70 1.19 -34.02 21.43
N GLY A 71 -0.02 -34.35 21.94
CA GLY A 71 -0.96 -33.35 22.44
C GLY A 71 -0.39 -32.53 23.60
N GLN A 72 0.31 -33.17 24.54
CA GLN A 72 0.99 -32.49 25.65
C GLN A 72 2.15 -31.59 25.14
N GLU A 73 2.96 -32.09 24.24
CA GLU A 73 4.06 -31.32 23.61
C GLU A 73 3.52 -30.08 22.86
N LEU A 74 2.41 -30.24 22.13
CA LEU A 74 1.73 -29.13 21.48
C LEU A 74 1.26 -28.06 22.48
N GLN A 75 0.64 -28.49 23.62
CA GLN A 75 0.20 -27.55 24.66
C GLN A 75 1.40 -26.81 25.30
N ALA A 76 2.52 -27.50 25.51
CA ALA A 76 3.74 -26.85 25.99
C ALA A 76 4.28 -25.81 24.99
N ALA A 77 4.30 -26.14 23.70
CA ALA A 77 4.71 -25.21 22.64
C ALA A 77 3.78 -23.98 22.55
N LEU A 78 2.46 -24.17 22.64
CA LEU A 78 1.48 -23.08 22.67
C LEU A 78 1.68 -22.17 23.89
N THR A 79 2.02 -22.73 25.05
CA THR A 79 2.32 -21.94 26.26
C THR A 79 3.57 -21.09 26.08
N GLN A 80 4.63 -21.62 25.47
CA GLN A 80 5.85 -20.87 25.18
C GLN A 80 5.59 -19.78 24.13
N ALA A 81 4.81 -20.08 23.09
CA ALA A 81 4.42 -19.10 22.07
C ALA A 81 3.59 -17.97 22.68
N ALA A 82 2.68 -18.26 23.61
CA ALA A 82 1.91 -17.23 24.30
C ALA A 82 2.80 -16.31 25.15
N ALA A 83 3.77 -16.85 25.89
CA ALA A 83 4.71 -16.04 26.67
C ALA A 83 5.56 -15.11 25.77
N PHE A 84 6.08 -15.64 24.66
CA PHE A 84 6.81 -14.83 23.68
C PHE A 84 5.92 -13.74 23.06
N HIS A 85 4.68 -14.06 22.76
CA HIS A 85 3.71 -13.11 22.23
C HIS A 85 3.43 -11.96 23.20
N ASP A 86 3.27 -12.26 24.50
CA ASP A 86 3.07 -11.24 25.54
C ASP A 86 4.28 -10.32 25.68
N GLU A 87 5.50 -10.88 25.63
CA GLU A 87 6.75 -10.08 25.63
C GLU A 87 6.84 -9.19 24.38
N PHE A 88 6.49 -9.70 23.20
CA PHE A 88 6.46 -8.93 21.96
C PHE A 88 5.47 -7.76 22.03
N VAL A 89 4.26 -8.00 22.54
CA VAL A 89 3.23 -6.95 22.72
C VAL A 89 3.72 -5.85 23.66
N GLN A 90 4.34 -6.23 24.78
CA GLN A 90 4.91 -5.26 25.72
C GLN A 90 6.05 -4.45 25.12
N ALA A 91 6.93 -5.09 24.36
CA ALA A 91 8.02 -4.42 23.66
C ALA A 91 7.51 -3.41 22.62
N LEU A 92 6.48 -3.79 21.85
CA LEU A 92 5.86 -2.93 20.85
C LEU A 92 5.17 -1.70 21.48
N ALA A 93 4.44 -1.89 22.58
CA ALA A 93 3.81 -0.81 23.32
C ALA A 93 4.85 0.13 23.97
N GLY A 94 5.93 -0.42 24.51
CA GLY A 94 7.06 0.35 25.04
C GLY A 94 7.78 1.17 23.97
N ALA A 95 8.00 0.59 22.80
CA ALA A 95 8.56 1.29 21.66
C ALA A 95 7.68 2.47 21.22
N ALA A 96 6.35 2.27 21.10
CA ALA A 96 5.42 3.34 20.75
C ALA A 96 5.54 4.55 21.69
N THR A 97 5.63 4.28 23.01
CA THR A 97 5.79 5.34 24.01
C THR A 97 7.14 6.08 23.85
N THR A 98 8.20 5.34 23.58
CA THR A 98 9.54 5.93 23.37
C THR A 98 9.59 6.81 22.13
N TYR A 99 8.98 6.36 21.02
CA TYR A 99 8.86 7.16 19.79
C TYR A 99 8.02 8.41 20.00
N ALA A 100 6.85 8.31 20.67
CA ALA A 100 6.03 9.48 20.97
C ALA A 100 6.78 10.55 21.80
N GLN A 101 7.58 10.10 22.76
CA GLN A 101 8.41 11.01 23.57
C GLN A 101 9.53 11.66 22.74
N ALA A 102 10.18 10.90 21.85
CA ALA A 102 11.20 11.42 20.95
C ALA A 102 10.64 12.44 19.96
N GLU A 103 9.48 12.19 19.37
CA GLU A 103 8.80 13.10 18.47
C GLU A 103 8.40 14.40 19.17
N ALA A 104 7.86 14.31 20.39
CA ALA A 104 7.52 15.48 21.21
C ALA A 104 8.78 16.30 21.54
N ALA A 105 9.88 15.65 21.89
CA ALA A 105 11.13 16.33 22.19
C ALA A 105 11.74 17.00 20.94
N ASN A 106 11.68 16.33 19.78
CA ASN A 106 12.15 16.85 18.50
C ASN A 106 11.32 18.07 18.07
N THR A 107 10.00 17.99 18.20
CA THR A 107 9.07 19.11 17.90
C THR A 107 9.40 20.34 18.75
N CYS A 108 9.63 20.16 20.04
CA CYS A 108 10.04 21.24 20.93
C CYS A 108 11.43 21.80 20.55
N ALA A 109 12.37 20.94 20.22
CA ALA A 109 13.73 21.38 19.83
C ALA A 109 13.73 22.16 18.52
N VAL A 110 12.97 21.69 17.51
CA VAL A 110 12.81 22.37 16.21
C VAL A 110 12.08 23.71 16.39
N SER A 111 11.00 23.76 17.17
CA SER A 111 10.27 24.99 17.44
C SER A 111 11.14 26.02 18.17
N ASN A 112 11.92 25.59 19.16
CA ASN A 112 12.85 26.45 19.89
C ASN A 112 13.98 26.97 19.00
N ALA A 113 14.55 26.11 18.13
CA ALA A 113 15.58 26.52 17.17
C ALA A 113 15.02 27.49 16.13
N PHE A 114 13.80 27.26 15.64
CA PHE A 114 13.11 28.14 14.69
C PHE A 114 12.80 29.50 15.31
N ASN A 115 12.26 29.52 16.54
CA ASN A 115 12.01 30.75 17.28
C ASN A 115 13.30 31.52 17.60
N ALA A 116 14.39 30.82 17.95
CA ALA A 116 15.68 31.44 18.16
C ALA A 116 16.31 32.04 16.88
N LEU A 117 15.99 31.44 15.70
CA LEU A 117 16.42 31.98 14.41
C LEU A 117 15.58 33.19 13.98
N LEU A 118 14.28 33.21 14.32
CA LEU A 118 13.34 34.28 13.96
C LEU A 118 13.42 35.48 14.90
N ALA A 119 13.73 35.29 16.19
CA ALA A 119 13.76 36.37 17.17
C ALA A 119 14.65 37.57 16.79
N PRO A 120 15.84 37.41 16.18
CA PRO A 120 16.62 38.53 15.67
C PRO A 120 15.97 39.24 14.47
N ILE A 121 15.20 38.48 13.64
CA ILE A 121 14.54 39.00 12.43
C ILE A 121 13.27 39.73 12.80
N GLU A 122 12.51 39.24 13.75
CA GLU A 122 11.31 39.90 14.29
C GLU A 122 11.65 41.23 14.98
N ASN A 123 12.76 41.30 15.73
CA ASN A 123 13.23 42.54 16.32
C ASN A 123 13.76 43.57 15.31
N LEU A 124 14.15 43.14 14.11
CA LEU A 124 14.64 44.03 13.04
C LEU A 124 13.50 44.53 12.15
N LEU A 125 12.37 43.81 12.12
CA LEU A 125 11.22 44.07 11.26
C LEU A 125 9.97 44.56 12.02
N ALA A 126 10.07 44.85 13.33
CA ALA A 126 8.96 45.35 14.11
C ALA A 126 8.57 46.76 13.63
N PRO A 127 7.43 46.95 12.91
CA PRO A 127 6.89 48.26 12.63
C PRO A 127 6.22 48.82 13.89
N PRO A 128 6.13 50.14 14.07
CA PRO A 128 5.40 50.74 15.17
C PRO A 128 3.93 50.33 15.15
N PRO A 129 3.25 50.30 16.30
CA PRO A 129 1.92 49.73 16.42
C PRO A 129 0.90 50.54 15.60
N VAL A 130 0.36 49.92 14.55
CA VAL A 130 -0.79 50.42 13.80
C VAL A 130 -1.96 49.50 14.05
N ASN A 131 -3.02 50.08 14.60
CA ASN A 131 -4.28 49.41 14.82
C ASN A 131 -4.88 48.92 13.49
N GLY A 132 -5.21 47.65 13.41
CA GLY A 132 -5.99 47.06 12.34
C GLY A 132 -5.16 46.55 11.16
N ALA A 133 -4.58 45.33 11.29
CA ALA A 133 -4.02 44.63 10.14
C ALA A 133 -5.14 44.06 9.26
N PRO A 134 -5.13 44.34 7.94
CA PRO A 134 -5.96 43.60 6.99
C PRO A 134 -5.52 42.13 6.91
N ILE A 135 -6.49 41.26 6.81
CA ILE A 135 -6.30 39.83 6.47
C ILE A 135 -5.39 39.75 5.22
N PRO A 136 -4.39 38.84 5.18
CA PRO A 136 -3.53 38.70 4.01
C PRO A 136 -4.39 38.41 2.77
N THR A 137 -4.36 39.30 1.81
CA THR A 137 -4.96 39.07 0.50
C THR A 137 -4.27 37.89 -0.18
N PRO A 138 -5.02 37.00 -0.86
CA PRO A 138 -4.44 35.90 -1.62
C PRO A 138 -3.37 36.42 -2.59
N SER A 139 -2.32 35.63 -2.77
CA SER A 139 -1.32 35.81 -3.83
C SER A 139 -2.02 36.20 -5.15
N ALA A 140 -1.37 37.05 -5.96
CA ALA A 140 -1.93 37.54 -7.21
C ALA A 140 -2.59 36.42 -8.02
N PRO A 141 -3.74 36.68 -8.69
CA PRO A 141 -4.41 35.68 -9.51
C PRO A 141 -3.43 35.09 -10.52
N LEU A 142 -3.44 33.77 -10.67
CA LEU A 142 -2.63 33.08 -11.66
C LEU A 142 -3.00 33.58 -13.08
N PRO A 143 -2.05 33.65 -14.03
CA PRO A 143 -2.35 33.98 -15.40
C PRO A 143 -3.38 33.04 -16.01
N LEU A 144 -4.24 33.54 -16.89
CA LEU A 144 -5.18 32.72 -17.66
C LEU A 144 -4.43 31.63 -18.42
N GLY A 145 -4.98 30.43 -18.46
CA GLY A 145 -4.34 29.27 -19.09
C GLY A 145 -3.25 28.59 -18.24
N SER A 146 -3.01 29.05 -17.00
CA SER A 146 -2.13 28.34 -16.05
C SER A 146 -2.67 26.95 -15.75
N THR A 147 -1.76 26.04 -15.45
CA THR A 147 -2.13 24.70 -14.96
C THR A 147 -2.04 24.67 -13.44
N VAL A 148 -3.08 24.19 -12.78
CA VAL A 148 -3.15 24.03 -11.32
C VAL A 148 -3.24 22.54 -10.98
N ALA A 149 -2.34 22.07 -10.14
CA ALA A 149 -2.39 20.73 -9.58
C ALA A 149 -3.03 20.79 -8.18
N LEU A 150 -4.16 20.11 -8.04
CA LEU A 150 -4.86 19.89 -6.78
C LEU A 150 -4.29 18.60 -6.15
N ILE A 151 -3.60 18.71 -5.03
CA ILE A 151 -2.94 17.57 -4.38
C ILE A 151 -3.73 17.18 -3.14
N MET A 152 -4.25 15.97 -3.14
CA MET A 152 -5.00 15.38 -2.03
C MET A 152 -4.15 14.35 -1.30
N GLY A 153 -4.28 14.30 0.04
CA GLY A 153 -3.64 13.28 0.87
C GLY A 153 -4.43 11.97 0.92
N GLY A 154 -3.86 10.95 1.56
CA GLY A 154 -4.55 9.69 1.86
C GLY A 154 -5.41 9.79 3.12
N THR A 155 -5.87 8.64 3.64
CA THR A 155 -6.47 8.54 4.97
C THR A 155 -5.50 9.13 6.01
N PHE A 156 -6.01 9.83 7.01
CA PHE A 156 -5.29 10.58 8.05
C PHE A 156 -4.71 11.94 7.62
N ASP A 157 -4.73 12.32 6.34
CA ASP A 157 -4.21 13.60 5.86
C ASP A 157 -5.32 14.48 5.24
N PRO A 158 -6.23 15.05 6.07
CA PRO A 158 -7.35 15.84 5.59
C PRO A 158 -6.93 17.18 4.99
N GLN A 159 -5.79 17.69 5.39
CA GLN A 159 -5.20 18.94 4.88
C GLN A 159 -3.72 18.67 4.58
N PRO A 160 -3.39 18.37 3.34
CA PRO A 160 -2.04 18.03 2.96
C PRO A 160 -1.02 19.05 3.45
N PHE A 161 -0.05 18.58 4.23
CA PHE A 161 1.00 19.45 4.76
C PHE A 161 1.82 20.07 3.63
N PRO A 162 2.33 21.30 3.78
CA PRO A 162 3.14 21.95 2.75
C PRO A 162 4.33 21.12 2.27
N VAL A 163 4.96 20.35 3.16
CA VAL A 163 6.06 19.45 2.79
C VAL A 163 5.58 18.32 1.89
N TYR A 164 4.42 17.71 2.17
CA TYR A 164 3.83 16.67 1.32
C TYR A 164 3.49 17.25 -0.06
N VAL A 165 2.81 18.39 -0.11
CA VAL A 165 2.49 19.08 -1.37
C VAL A 165 3.75 19.38 -2.18
N THR A 166 4.82 19.86 -1.53
CA THR A 166 6.10 20.14 -2.20
C THR A 166 6.76 18.87 -2.73
N THR A 167 6.71 17.78 -1.96
CA THR A 167 7.31 16.49 -2.35
C THR A 167 6.57 15.90 -3.54
N ILE A 168 5.24 15.82 -3.50
CA ILE A 168 4.41 15.33 -4.61
C ILE A 168 4.56 16.22 -5.83
N ASN A 169 4.59 17.55 -5.64
CA ASN A 169 4.82 18.48 -6.75
C ASN A 169 6.16 18.20 -7.43
N GLY A 170 7.24 18.03 -6.67
CA GLY A 170 8.57 17.74 -7.23
C GLY A 170 8.65 16.39 -7.92
N ALA A 171 8.14 15.33 -7.27
CA ALA A 171 8.24 13.97 -7.76
C ALA A 171 7.34 13.71 -8.98
N TYR A 172 6.05 14.05 -8.90
CA TYR A 172 5.06 13.66 -9.91
C TYR A 172 4.63 14.83 -10.79
N ILE A 173 4.27 15.97 -10.19
CA ILE A 173 3.62 17.05 -10.95
C ILE A 173 4.60 17.74 -11.88
N GLN A 174 5.75 18.18 -11.40
CA GLN A 174 6.74 18.85 -12.26
C GLN A 174 7.35 17.89 -13.29
N PHE A 175 7.43 16.61 -12.97
CA PHE A 175 7.89 15.57 -13.90
C PHE A 175 6.90 15.36 -15.06
N LEU A 176 5.61 15.25 -14.75
CA LEU A 176 4.57 14.96 -15.75
C LEU A 176 4.02 16.21 -16.43
N PHE A 177 3.99 17.35 -15.73
CA PHE A 177 3.37 18.61 -16.13
C PHE A 177 4.26 19.79 -15.70
N PRO A 178 5.41 19.99 -16.36
CA PRO A 178 6.34 21.06 -16.00
C PRO A 178 5.68 22.45 -15.98
N GLY A 179 5.90 23.19 -14.91
CA GLY A 179 5.36 24.53 -14.73
C GLY A 179 3.95 24.61 -14.15
N ALA A 180 3.33 23.50 -13.77
CA ALA A 180 2.07 23.49 -13.04
C ALA A 180 2.22 24.07 -11.62
N ASN A 181 1.20 24.78 -11.16
CA ASN A 181 1.14 25.36 -9.82
C ASN A 181 0.45 24.39 -8.87
N ALA A 182 1.16 23.88 -7.86
CA ALA A 182 0.62 22.90 -6.92
C ALA A 182 -0.06 23.58 -5.73
N ALA A 183 -1.22 23.05 -5.34
CA ALA A 183 -1.97 23.44 -4.15
C ALA A 183 -2.54 22.21 -3.46
N GLY A 184 -2.47 22.15 -2.13
CA GLY A 184 -3.15 21.12 -1.35
C GLY A 184 -4.66 21.33 -1.38
N LEU A 185 -5.42 20.25 -1.62
CA LEU A 185 -6.88 20.25 -1.55
C LEU A 185 -7.33 19.54 -0.28
N THR A 186 -8.09 20.24 0.54
CA THR A 186 -8.66 19.70 1.78
C THR A 186 -9.92 18.89 1.52
N TYR A 187 -10.02 17.72 2.16
CA TYR A 187 -11.22 16.88 2.21
C TYR A 187 -11.24 16.10 3.54
N PRO A 188 -12.29 15.39 3.96
CA PRO A 188 -12.31 14.78 5.29
C PRO A 188 -11.20 13.79 5.61
N ALA A 189 -10.75 12.97 4.67
CA ALA A 189 -9.70 11.94 4.83
C ALA A 189 -9.93 11.01 6.03
N GLN A 190 -11.19 10.82 6.42
CA GLN A 190 -11.59 10.04 7.58
C GLN A 190 -11.86 8.58 7.21
N PHE A 191 -11.66 7.72 8.18
CA PHE A 191 -11.96 6.32 8.14
C PHE A 191 -12.34 5.87 9.56
N TRP A 192 -13.48 6.37 10.04
CA TRP A 192 -13.94 5.96 11.36
C TRP A 192 -14.20 4.44 11.40
N PRO A 193 -13.84 3.70 12.48
CA PRO A 193 -13.25 4.20 13.73
C PRO A 193 -11.72 4.28 13.76
N LEU A 194 -11.00 4.13 12.64
CA LEU A 194 -9.54 4.14 12.60
C LEU A 194 -8.97 5.56 12.79
N THR A 195 -9.70 6.59 12.34
CA THR A 195 -9.30 8.01 12.40
C THR A 195 -10.01 8.78 13.50
N LEU A 196 -10.06 8.25 14.72
CA LEU A 196 -10.81 8.83 15.85
C LEU A 196 -10.50 10.31 16.16
N ASN A 197 -9.29 10.76 15.84
CA ASN A 197 -8.83 12.13 16.06
C ASN A 197 -9.29 13.13 14.99
N LEU A 198 -9.81 12.67 13.85
CA LEU A 198 -10.24 13.54 12.74
C LEU A 198 -11.75 13.79 12.72
N GLY A 199 -12.52 12.91 13.35
CA GLY A 199 -13.98 12.98 13.36
C GLY A 199 -14.61 11.59 13.30
N ASN A 200 -15.89 11.54 12.95
CA ASN A 200 -16.68 10.32 12.98
C ASN A 200 -17.29 9.93 11.62
N LEU A 201 -16.82 10.52 10.52
CA LEU A 201 -17.25 10.09 9.20
C LEU A 201 -16.69 8.71 8.89
N THR A 202 -17.55 7.83 8.39
CA THR A 202 -17.13 6.57 7.81
C THR A 202 -16.30 6.80 6.57
N ILE A 203 -15.66 5.75 6.06
CA ILE A 203 -14.86 5.90 4.84
C ILE A 203 -15.74 6.24 3.63
N ASN A 204 -16.95 5.64 3.52
CA ASN A 204 -17.89 5.97 2.45
C ASN A 204 -18.35 7.42 2.52
N GLU A 205 -18.69 7.93 3.70
CA GLU A 205 -19.08 9.32 3.90
C GLU A 205 -17.94 10.28 3.59
N SER A 206 -16.72 9.95 4.04
CA SER A 206 -15.51 10.72 3.76
C SER A 206 -15.19 10.79 2.27
N ILE A 207 -15.31 9.67 1.55
CA ILE A 207 -15.12 9.62 0.09
C ILE A 207 -16.22 10.43 -0.61
N ALA A 208 -17.48 10.29 -0.21
CA ALA A 208 -18.59 11.02 -0.80
C ALA A 208 -18.44 12.55 -0.65
N GLN A 209 -18.05 13.01 0.54
CA GLN A 209 -17.73 14.42 0.75
C GLN A 209 -16.52 14.87 -0.05
N GLY A 210 -15.47 14.03 -0.13
CA GLY A 210 -14.27 14.28 -0.93
C GLY A 210 -14.59 14.50 -2.41
N VAL A 211 -15.54 13.74 -2.98
CA VAL A 211 -16.01 13.94 -4.37
C VAL A 211 -16.62 15.33 -4.54
N VAL A 212 -17.44 15.77 -3.58
CA VAL A 212 -18.03 17.13 -3.61
C VAL A 212 -16.94 18.19 -3.56
N ASP A 213 -15.97 18.03 -2.66
CA ASP A 213 -14.89 19.00 -2.47
C ASP A 213 -14.00 19.07 -3.73
N LEU A 214 -13.66 17.92 -4.32
CA LEU A 214 -12.87 17.83 -5.55
C LEU A 214 -13.62 18.44 -6.74
N ASN A 215 -14.90 18.12 -6.93
CA ASN A 215 -15.73 18.67 -8.01
C ASN A 215 -15.80 20.20 -7.92
N ASN A 216 -16.02 20.75 -6.73
CA ASN A 216 -16.05 22.20 -6.50
C ASN A 216 -14.72 22.84 -6.83
N ALA A 217 -13.60 22.22 -6.45
CA ALA A 217 -12.26 22.72 -6.73
C ALA A 217 -11.95 22.69 -8.24
N ILE A 218 -12.22 21.57 -8.91
CA ILE A 218 -12.08 21.45 -10.39
C ILE A 218 -12.89 22.53 -11.08
N THR A 219 -14.18 22.63 -10.77
CA THR A 219 -15.09 23.60 -11.40
C THR A 219 -14.62 25.04 -11.18
N SER A 220 -14.16 25.37 -9.98
CA SER A 220 -13.64 26.70 -9.64
C SER A 220 -12.41 27.04 -10.50
N GLN A 221 -11.47 26.12 -10.66
CA GLN A 221 -10.26 26.36 -11.45
C GLN A 221 -10.58 26.46 -12.96
N LEU A 222 -11.42 25.59 -13.48
CA LEU A 222 -11.85 25.64 -14.89
C LEU A 222 -12.60 26.96 -15.21
N ASN A 223 -13.47 27.42 -14.31
CA ASN A 223 -14.16 28.71 -14.45
C ASN A 223 -13.18 29.91 -14.41
N ALA A 224 -12.05 29.77 -13.72
CA ALA A 224 -10.95 30.74 -13.73
C ALA A 224 -10.06 30.60 -14.99
N SER A 225 -10.45 29.78 -15.97
CA SER A 225 -9.69 29.46 -17.19
C SER A 225 -8.32 28.84 -16.93
N HIS A 226 -8.21 28.02 -15.90
CA HIS A 226 -7.03 27.22 -15.61
C HIS A 226 -7.24 25.78 -16.09
N ASN A 227 -6.17 25.11 -16.48
CA ASN A 227 -6.16 23.66 -16.61
C ASN A 227 -5.97 23.02 -15.23
N VAL A 228 -6.53 21.84 -15.03
CA VAL A 228 -6.52 21.16 -13.73
C VAL A 228 -5.85 19.81 -13.83
N ILE A 229 -5.01 19.50 -12.86
CA ILE A 229 -4.49 18.17 -12.59
C ILE A 229 -4.96 17.81 -11.20
N ASP A 230 -5.61 16.68 -11.03
CA ASP A 230 -5.88 16.09 -9.73
C ASP A 230 -4.83 15.04 -9.41
N PHE A 231 -4.22 15.14 -8.24
CA PHE A 231 -3.36 14.09 -7.68
C PHE A 231 -4.05 13.47 -6.48
N GLY A 232 -4.44 12.21 -6.64
CA GLY A 232 -5.03 11.38 -5.58
C GLY A 232 -4.08 10.30 -5.09
N PHE A 233 -4.02 10.12 -3.75
CA PHE A 233 -3.27 9.05 -3.11
C PHE A 233 -4.17 8.24 -2.19
N SER A 234 -4.11 6.88 -2.30
CA SER A 234 -4.87 6.00 -1.40
C SER A 234 -6.38 6.34 -1.42
N GLN A 235 -6.98 6.75 -0.32
CA GLN A 235 -8.41 7.11 -0.25
C GLN A 235 -8.79 8.20 -1.25
N SER A 236 -7.96 9.24 -1.43
CA SER A 236 -8.28 10.29 -2.40
C SER A 236 -8.17 9.85 -3.86
N SER A 237 -7.47 8.78 -4.16
CA SER A 237 -7.53 8.18 -5.51
C SER A 237 -8.89 7.51 -5.79
N VAL A 238 -9.56 7.02 -4.75
CA VAL A 238 -10.96 6.55 -4.85
C VAL A 238 -11.91 7.74 -5.01
N VAL A 239 -11.66 8.85 -4.32
CA VAL A 239 -12.40 10.12 -4.54
C VAL A 239 -12.28 10.52 -6.01
N ALA A 240 -11.07 10.57 -6.56
CA ALA A 240 -10.83 10.89 -7.97
C ALA A 240 -11.51 9.92 -8.93
N THR A 241 -11.47 8.61 -8.64
CA THR A 241 -12.17 7.59 -9.42
C THR A 241 -13.68 7.84 -9.47
N ASN A 242 -14.28 8.13 -8.31
CA ASN A 242 -15.71 8.42 -8.21
C ASN A 242 -16.07 9.75 -8.91
N GLU A 243 -15.20 10.75 -8.83
CA GLU A 243 -15.36 12.01 -9.56
C GLU A 243 -15.31 11.79 -11.07
N MET A 244 -14.40 10.94 -11.58
CA MET A 244 -14.39 10.57 -13.00
C MET A 244 -15.73 10.00 -13.44
N TYR A 245 -16.32 9.09 -12.66
CA TYR A 245 -17.65 8.53 -12.96
C TYR A 245 -18.73 9.62 -12.92
N ALA A 246 -18.69 10.52 -11.93
CA ALA A 246 -19.63 11.63 -11.83
C ALA A 246 -19.56 12.53 -13.07
N LEU A 247 -18.36 12.92 -13.48
CA LEU A 247 -18.12 13.74 -14.68
C LEU A 247 -18.56 13.02 -15.98
N MET A 248 -18.28 11.72 -16.10
CA MET A 248 -18.67 10.93 -17.27
C MET A 248 -20.20 10.78 -17.39
N ASN A 249 -20.92 10.84 -16.28
CA ASN A 249 -22.38 10.78 -16.24
C ASN A 249 -23.07 12.11 -16.54
N LEU A 250 -22.32 13.23 -16.58
CA LEU A 250 -22.88 14.51 -17.00
C LEU A 250 -23.27 14.50 -18.49
N PRO A 251 -24.26 15.30 -18.89
CA PRO A 251 -24.54 15.52 -20.30
C PRO A 251 -23.29 16.00 -21.06
N PRO A 252 -23.06 15.59 -22.31
CA PRO A 252 -21.84 15.90 -23.06
C PRO A 252 -21.42 17.40 -23.07
N GLY A 253 -22.40 18.31 -23.07
CA GLY A 253 -22.13 19.76 -23.06
C GLY A 253 -21.83 20.35 -21.68
N GLN A 254 -21.88 19.55 -20.62
CA GLN A 254 -21.58 19.95 -19.24
C GLN A 254 -20.30 19.31 -18.70
N ARG A 255 -19.70 18.40 -19.45
CA ARG A 255 -18.44 17.74 -19.09
C ARG A 255 -17.28 18.70 -19.27
N PRO A 256 -16.30 18.72 -18.35
CA PRO A 256 -15.02 19.39 -18.60
C PRO A 256 -14.38 18.92 -19.91
N ASP A 257 -13.69 19.80 -20.60
CA ASP A 257 -12.91 19.42 -21.78
C ASP A 257 -11.75 18.51 -21.34
N PRO A 258 -11.59 17.32 -21.96
CA PRO A 258 -10.48 16.42 -21.64
C PRO A 258 -9.08 17.02 -21.78
N SER A 259 -8.93 18.08 -22.57
CA SER A 259 -7.65 18.81 -22.68
C SER A 259 -7.34 19.72 -21.48
N GLN A 260 -8.35 19.98 -20.62
CA GLN A 260 -8.23 20.86 -19.47
C GLN A 260 -8.20 20.14 -18.12
N LEU A 261 -8.43 18.83 -18.10
CA LEU A 261 -8.48 18.04 -16.86
C LEU A 261 -7.70 16.74 -17.02
N SER A 262 -6.82 16.45 -16.07
CA SER A 262 -6.02 15.23 -16.01
C SER A 262 -5.97 14.69 -14.60
N PHE A 263 -5.72 13.38 -14.46
CA PHE A 263 -5.61 12.70 -13.17
C PHE A 263 -4.29 11.97 -13.02
N VAL A 264 -3.72 12.00 -11.82
CA VAL A 264 -2.55 11.22 -11.41
C VAL A 264 -2.91 10.51 -10.12
N LEU A 265 -2.96 9.19 -10.16
CA LEU A 265 -3.42 8.36 -9.03
C LEU A 265 -2.27 7.48 -8.54
N ALA A 266 -2.02 7.48 -7.25
CA ALA A 266 -0.98 6.68 -6.61
C ALA A 266 -1.58 5.80 -5.51
N GLY A 267 -1.12 4.54 -5.41
CA GLY A 267 -1.60 3.61 -4.39
C GLY A 267 -3.12 3.41 -4.43
N ASN A 268 -3.70 3.34 -5.61
CA ASN A 268 -5.14 3.40 -5.83
C ASN A 268 -5.84 2.05 -5.55
N PRO A 269 -6.70 1.95 -4.51
CA PRO A 269 -7.48 0.73 -4.23
C PRO A 269 -8.39 0.30 -5.37
N ALA A 270 -8.76 1.23 -6.27
CA ALA A 270 -9.62 0.99 -7.43
C ALA A 270 -8.82 0.81 -8.74
N THR A 271 -7.51 0.49 -8.68
CA THR A 271 -6.74 0.11 -9.86
C THR A 271 -7.40 -1.09 -10.55
N PRO A 272 -7.65 -1.06 -11.88
CA PRO A 272 -8.41 -2.13 -12.56
C PRO A 272 -7.80 -3.51 -12.36
N ASN A 273 -6.49 -3.67 -12.56
CA ASN A 273 -5.79 -4.89 -12.22
C ASN A 273 -4.84 -4.64 -11.05
N GLY A 274 -5.13 -5.22 -9.92
CA GLY A 274 -4.35 -5.13 -8.68
C GLY A 274 -5.08 -4.46 -7.53
N GLY A 275 -5.95 -3.48 -7.76
CA GLY A 275 -6.64 -2.77 -6.70
C GLY A 275 -7.53 -3.69 -5.84
N ILE A 276 -7.42 -3.58 -4.51
CA ILE A 276 -8.20 -4.43 -3.59
C ILE A 276 -9.71 -4.29 -3.80
N PHE A 277 -10.21 -3.10 -4.18
CA PHE A 277 -11.61 -2.90 -4.48
C PHE A 277 -12.05 -3.66 -5.73
N THR A 278 -11.17 -3.71 -6.72
CA THR A 278 -11.41 -4.45 -7.97
C THR A 278 -11.30 -5.96 -7.78
N ARG A 279 -10.49 -6.42 -6.81
CA ARG A 279 -10.43 -7.84 -6.44
C ARG A 279 -11.76 -8.34 -5.86
N PHE A 280 -12.49 -7.51 -5.12
CA PHE A 280 -13.75 -7.88 -4.46
C PHE A 280 -14.88 -6.90 -4.79
N PRO A 281 -15.25 -6.76 -6.08
CA PRO A 281 -16.15 -5.69 -6.54
C PRO A 281 -17.52 -5.79 -5.88
N GLY A 282 -17.99 -4.64 -5.38
CA GLY A 282 -19.30 -4.52 -4.74
C GLY A 282 -19.38 -5.13 -3.35
N PHE A 283 -18.27 -5.59 -2.76
CA PHE A 283 -18.26 -6.04 -1.38
C PHE A 283 -18.44 -4.87 -0.42
N HIS A 284 -19.20 -5.09 0.64
CA HIS A 284 -19.43 -4.10 1.69
C HIS A 284 -19.02 -4.68 3.06
N ILE A 285 -18.28 -3.89 3.84
CA ILE A 285 -17.88 -4.22 5.21
C ILE A 285 -18.68 -3.32 6.17
N PRO A 286 -19.78 -3.82 6.77
CA PRO A 286 -20.72 -2.99 7.53
C PRO A 286 -20.10 -2.25 8.70
N VAL A 287 -19.21 -2.92 9.44
CA VAL A 287 -18.56 -2.34 10.66
C VAL A 287 -17.80 -1.05 10.33
N LEU A 288 -17.23 -0.96 9.14
CA LEU A 288 -16.41 0.14 8.66
C LEU A 288 -17.17 1.07 7.71
N ASP A 289 -18.40 0.70 7.33
CA ASP A 289 -19.14 1.31 6.22
C ASP A 289 -18.21 1.52 5.01
N LEU A 290 -17.54 0.43 4.62
CA LEU A 290 -16.61 0.42 3.50
C LEU A 290 -17.21 -0.39 2.36
N THR A 291 -17.57 0.31 1.28
CA THR A 291 -18.01 -0.32 0.03
C THR A 291 -16.88 -0.31 -1.00
N PHE A 292 -16.59 -1.46 -1.58
CA PHE A 292 -15.61 -1.58 -2.65
C PHE A 292 -16.23 -1.06 -3.95
N THR A 293 -15.83 0.15 -4.31
CA THR A 293 -16.32 0.86 -5.50
C THR A 293 -15.82 0.22 -6.79
N PRO A 294 -16.43 0.53 -7.95
CA PRO A 294 -15.89 0.09 -9.24
C PRO A 294 -14.45 0.55 -9.47
N ASP A 295 -13.76 -0.14 -10.37
CA ASP A 295 -12.43 0.20 -10.84
C ASP A 295 -12.37 1.60 -11.46
N THR A 296 -11.19 2.20 -11.46
CA THR A 296 -10.96 3.45 -12.20
C THR A 296 -11.23 3.23 -13.68
N PRO A 297 -12.14 4.03 -14.31
CA PRO A 297 -12.63 3.74 -15.64
C PRO A 297 -11.52 3.81 -16.70
N PRO A 298 -11.13 2.69 -17.31
CA PRO A 298 -10.05 2.69 -18.32
C PRO A 298 -10.44 3.43 -19.60
N ASN A 299 -11.73 3.64 -19.84
CA ASN A 299 -12.27 4.39 -20.96
C ASN A 299 -12.61 5.84 -20.62
N SER A 300 -12.11 6.36 -19.51
CA SER A 300 -12.25 7.77 -19.17
C SER A 300 -11.74 8.66 -20.32
N PRO A 301 -12.46 9.74 -20.68
CA PRO A 301 -11.96 10.69 -21.66
C PRO A 301 -10.77 11.50 -21.13
N TYR A 302 -10.59 11.58 -19.82
CA TYR A 302 -9.56 12.39 -19.16
C TYR A 302 -8.22 11.66 -19.14
N PRO A 303 -7.11 12.30 -19.58
CA PRO A 303 -5.77 11.72 -19.43
C PRO A 303 -5.49 11.32 -17.98
N THR A 304 -5.17 10.06 -17.76
CA THR A 304 -4.98 9.51 -16.41
C THR A 304 -3.68 8.70 -16.34
N LYS A 305 -2.92 8.87 -15.26
CA LYS A 305 -1.75 8.04 -14.95
C LYS A 305 -1.95 7.39 -13.59
N ILE A 306 -1.84 6.07 -13.54
CA ILE A 306 -1.99 5.28 -12.31
C ILE A 306 -0.64 4.67 -11.97
N PHE A 307 -0.18 4.93 -10.75
CA PHE A 307 1.06 4.39 -10.20
C PHE A 307 0.74 3.42 -9.06
N ALA A 308 1.20 2.19 -9.20
CA ALA A 308 1.15 1.17 -8.16
C ALA A 308 2.57 0.80 -7.70
N THR A 309 2.71 0.27 -6.51
CA THR A 309 3.94 -0.40 -6.04
C THR A 309 3.67 -1.89 -5.99
N GLN A 310 4.58 -2.70 -6.53
CA GLN A 310 4.46 -4.15 -6.51
C GLN A 310 4.26 -4.67 -5.09
N TYR A 311 3.26 -5.50 -4.88
CA TYR A 311 2.82 -6.08 -3.61
C TYR A 311 2.15 -5.09 -2.64
N ASP A 312 1.91 -3.84 -3.01
CA ASP A 312 1.11 -2.93 -2.18
C ASP A 312 -0.30 -3.51 -1.95
N PRO A 313 -0.72 -3.79 -0.71
CA PRO A 313 -1.99 -4.46 -0.42
C PRO A 313 -3.22 -3.66 -0.87
N THR A 314 -3.07 -2.38 -1.21
CA THR A 314 -4.16 -1.55 -1.69
C THR A 314 -4.26 -1.49 -3.20
N SER A 315 -3.14 -1.32 -3.91
CA SER A 315 -3.11 -1.10 -5.35
C SER A 315 -2.60 -2.28 -6.16
N ASP A 316 -1.97 -3.27 -5.51
CA ASP A 316 -1.48 -4.53 -6.11
C ASP A 316 -1.73 -5.70 -5.14
N PHE A 317 -3.00 -6.00 -4.89
CA PHE A 317 -3.45 -7.09 -4.04
C PHE A 317 -3.47 -8.43 -4.81
N PRO A 318 -3.14 -9.58 -4.16
CA PRO A 318 -3.20 -10.89 -4.80
C PRO A 318 -4.54 -11.20 -5.47
N GLN A 319 -4.48 -11.81 -6.65
CA GLN A 319 -5.66 -12.27 -7.36
C GLN A 319 -6.17 -13.61 -6.80
N PHE A 320 -5.27 -14.44 -6.28
CA PHE A 320 -5.59 -15.80 -5.83
C PHE A 320 -5.46 -15.94 -4.32
N PRO A 321 -6.51 -15.60 -3.53
CA PRO A 321 -6.44 -15.52 -2.07
C PRO A 321 -6.27 -16.87 -1.35
N LEU A 322 -6.22 -17.99 -2.06
CA LEU A 322 -5.78 -19.27 -1.49
C LEU A 322 -4.24 -19.42 -1.48
N ASN A 323 -3.50 -18.50 -2.10
CA ASN A 323 -2.06 -18.43 -1.97
C ASN A 323 -1.68 -17.62 -0.72
N PHE A 324 -1.63 -18.27 0.43
CA PHE A 324 -1.30 -17.65 1.72
C PHE A 324 0.08 -16.97 1.76
N LEU A 325 1.04 -17.40 0.91
CA LEU A 325 2.35 -16.73 0.82
C LEU A 325 2.22 -15.36 0.17
N ALA A 326 1.40 -15.24 -0.87
CA ALA A 326 1.11 -13.97 -1.51
C ALA A 326 0.35 -13.02 -0.56
N ASP A 327 -0.67 -13.53 0.14
CA ASP A 327 -1.43 -12.74 1.10
C ASP A 327 -0.56 -12.25 2.25
N LEU A 328 0.30 -13.13 2.80
CA LEU A 328 1.22 -12.75 3.87
C LEU A 328 2.24 -11.73 3.37
N ASN A 329 2.76 -11.89 2.15
CA ASN A 329 3.67 -10.93 1.53
C ASN A 329 3.00 -9.55 1.36
N ALA A 330 1.75 -9.51 0.89
CA ALA A 330 0.96 -8.29 0.77
C ALA A 330 0.72 -7.62 2.14
N ILE A 331 0.37 -8.37 3.18
CA ILE A 331 0.23 -7.84 4.54
C ILE A 331 1.55 -7.24 5.04
N MET A 332 2.67 -7.91 4.81
CA MET A 332 4.00 -7.44 5.23
C MET A 332 4.50 -6.26 4.39
N SER A 333 3.91 -6.00 3.23
CA SER A 333 4.23 -4.85 2.37
C SER A 333 3.42 -3.60 2.66
N THR A 334 2.60 -3.58 3.71
CA THR A 334 1.76 -2.41 4.07
C THR A 334 2.56 -1.10 4.15
N GLY A 335 3.80 -1.15 4.65
CA GLY A 335 4.69 0.02 4.69
C GLY A 335 5.10 0.57 3.31
N GLN A 336 4.97 -0.22 2.24
CA GLN A 336 5.23 0.26 0.87
C GLN A 336 4.14 1.20 0.37
N HIS A 337 2.92 1.08 0.90
CA HIS A 337 1.84 1.98 0.58
C HIS A 337 2.14 3.44 0.92
N ASP A 338 2.97 3.70 1.93
CA ASP A 338 3.34 5.05 2.35
C ASP A 338 4.57 5.62 1.61
N LEU A 339 5.20 4.84 0.72
CA LEU A 339 6.43 5.25 0.05
C LEU A 339 6.21 6.14 -1.17
N TYR A 340 5.01 6.20 -1.76
CA TYR A 340 4.75 6.92 -3.01
C TYR A 340 5.30 8.36 -3.04
N PRO A 341 5.21 9.17 -1.97
CA PRO A 341 5.79 10.51 -1.99
C PRO A 341 7.31 10.53 -2.22
N ASN A 342 8.00 9.43 -1.92
CA ASN A 342 9.46 9.34 -1.99
C ASN A 342 9.96 8.52 -3.19
N LEU A 343 9.05 8.03 -4.05
CA LEU A 343 9.40 7.27 -5.25
C LEU A 343 9.65 8.20 -6.44
N ASP A 344 10.62 7.84 -7.29
CA ASP A 344 10.87 8.56 -8.54
C ASP A 344 10.04 7.92 -9.67
N PRO A 345 9.11 8.65 -10.29
CA PRO A 345 8.33 8.14 -11.41
C PRO A 345 9.15 7.63 -12.61
N ASN A 346 10.42 8.04 -12.73
CA ASN A 346 11.34 7.49 -13.74
C ASN A 346 11.68 6.02 -13.51
N ASP A 347 11.60 5.55 -12.27
CA ASP A 347 11.88 4.16 -11.90
C ASP A 347 10.66 3.23 -12.12
N ALA A 348 9.50 3.81 -12.44
CA ALA A 348 8.29 3.05 -12.66
C ALA A 348 8.28 2.38 -14.04
N VAL A 349 7.90 1.12 -14.09
CA VAL A 349 7.76 0.33 -15.31
C VAL A 349 6.35 0.51 -15.87
N ALA A 350 6.23 0.79 -17.17
CA ALA A 350 4.93 0.84 -17.83
C ALA A 350 4.34 -0.57 -17.93
N LEU A 351 3.09 -0.73 -17.51
CA LEU A 351 2.38 -2.00 -17.56
C LEU A 351 1.69 -2.20 -18.92
N PRO A 352 1.58 -3.46 -19.40
CA PRO A 352 0.93 -3.77 -20.65
C PRO A 352 -0.58 -3.51 -20.60
N THR A 353 -1.12 -3.06 -21.72
CA THR A 353 -2.57 -2.89 -21.92
C THR A 353 -3.08 -3.86 -22.99
N SER A 354 -4.38 -4.18 -22.96
CA SER A 354 -4.98 -5.15 -23.88
C SER A 354 -4.83 -4.75 -25.34
N PRO A 355 -4.73 -5.71 -26.27
CA PRO A 355 -4.63 -5.42 -27.69
C PRO A 355 -5.80 -4.55 -28.18
N GLY A 356 -5.46 -3.46 -28.87
CA GLY A 356 -6.45 -2.50 -29.37
C GLY A 356 -6.95 -1.49 -28.33
N TYR A 357 -6.43 -1.50 -27.11
CA TYR A 357 -6.72 -0.47 -26.13
C TYR A 357 -6.26 0.91 -26.66
N ASN A 358 -7.17 1.87 -26.65
CA ASN A 358 -6.96 3.24 -27.10
C ASN A 358 -7.48 4.28 -26.09
N GLY A 359 -7.65 3.85 -24.83
CA GLY A 359 -8.03 4.75 -23.73
C GLY A 359 -6.93 5.73 -23.35
N ASN A 360 -7.28 6.72 -22.56
CA ASN A 360 -6.38 7.79 -22.13
C ASN A 360 -5.68 7.49 -20.79
N THR A 361 -5.85 6.27 -20.23
CA THR A 361 -5.21 5.86 -18.97
C THR A 361 -3.94 5.07 -19.25
N GLN A 362 -2.88 5.44 -18.54
CA GLN A 362 -1.58 4.77 -18.55
C GLN A 362 -1.30 4.19 -17.17
N TYR A 363 -0.70 3.03 -17.12
CA TYR A 363 -0.49 2.26 -15.90
C TYR A 363 0.99 2.02 -15.68
N TYR A 364 1.46 2.24 -14.45
CA TYR A 364 2.86 2.14 -14.07
C TYR A 364 3.00 1.39 -12.75
N MET A 365 4.10 0.65 -12.59
CA MET A 365 4.42 -0.06 -11.36
C MET A 365 5.86 0.20 -10.94
N PHE A 366 6.04 0.55 -9.67
CA PHE A 366 7.34 0.52 -9.01
C PHE A 366 7.63 -0.90 -8.57
N MET A 367 8.68 -1.48 -9.12
CA MET A 367 9.04 -2.86 -8.84
C MET A 367 9.73 -3.00 -7.49
N THR A 368 9.35 -4.01 -6.71
CA THR A 368 9.88 -4.26 -5.38
C THR A 368 11.08 -5.22 -5.45
N ARG A 369 12.24 -4.72 -5.04
CA ARG A 369 13.49 -5.48 -5.08
C ARG A 369 13.48 -6.70 -4.19
N ASN A 370 13.17 -6.51 -2.92
CA ASN A 370 13.13 -7.55 -1.92
C ASN A 370 11.69 -7.94 -1.62
N LEU A 371 11.42 -9.22 -1.43
CA LEU A 371 10.12 -9.64 -0.93
C LEU A 371 9.90 -9.09 0.49
N PRO A 372 8.84 -8.33 0.73
CA PRO A 372 8.48 -7.86 2.08
C PRO A 372 8.42 -8.99 3.12
N LEU A 373 7.97 -10.15 2.70
CA LEU A 373 7.94 -11.38 3.52
C LEU A 373 9.31 -11.75 4.10
N LEU A 374 10.41 -11.38 3.45
CA LEU A 374 11.78 -11.69 3.88
C LEU A 374 12.46 -10.58 4.66
N GLU A 375 11.86 -9.40 4.80
CA GLU A 375 12.48 -8.28 5.51
C GLU A 375 12.82 -8.60 6.99
N PRO A 376 11.97 -9.34 7.77
CA PRO A 376 12.36 -9.74 9.11
C PRO A 376 13.58 -10.69 9.14
N LEU A 377 13.70 -11.57 8.14
CA LEU A 377 14.88 -12.42 8.02
C LEU A 377 16.12 -11.59 7.68
N ARG A 378 16.02 -10.66 6.74
CA ARG A 378 17.11 -9.75 6.35
C ARG A 378 17.63 -8.91 7.50
N ALA A 379 16.77 -8.59 8.47
CA ALA A 379 17.13 -7.80 9.65
C ALA A 379 18.04 -8.56 10.63
N ILE A 380 18.19 -9.89 10.52
CA ILE A 380 19.07 -10.67 11.38
C ILE A 380 20.54 -10.39 11.00
N PRO A 381 21.38 -9.89 11.94
CA PRO A 381 22.77 -9.57 11.63
C PRO A 381 23.56 -10.77 11.10
N PHE A 382 24.45 -10.52 10.17
CA PHE A 382 25.43 -11.43 9.56
C PHE A 382 24.85 -12.55 8.68
N ILE A 383 23.81 -13.26 9.14
CA ILE A 383 23.28 -14.42 8.45
C ILE A 383 21.96 -14.13 7.71
N GLY A 384 21.24 -13.10 8.10
CA GLY A 384 19.89 -12.85 7.62
C GLY A 384 19.85 -12.54 6.14
N ARG A 385 20.72 -11.63 5.68
CA ARG A 385 20.77 -11.26 4.25
C ARG A 385 21.17 -12.44 3.35
N PRO A 386 22.26 -13.20 3.62
CA PRO A 386 22.60 -14.37 2.80
C PRO A 386 21.50 -15.43 2.75
N LEU A 387 20.81 -15.68 3.88
CA LEU A 387 19.72 -16.63 3.90
C LEU A 387 18.48 -16.12 3.15
N ALA A 388 18.15 -14.85 3.29
CA ALA A 388 17.05 -14.25 2.56
C ALA A 388 17.32 -14.26 1.05
N ASP A 389 18.52 -13.90 0.61
CA ASP A 389 18.90 -13.89 -0.80
C ASP A 389 19.01 -15.30 -1.39
N LEU A 390 19.35 -16.30 -0.56
CA LEU A 390 19.33 -17.70 -0.95
C LEU A 390 17.92 -18.17 -1.37
N ILE A 391 16.91 -17.81 -0.59
CA ILE A 391 15.54 -18.35 -0.78
C ILE A 391 14.64 -17.41 -1.58
N GLN A 392 14.99 -16.14 -1.73
CA GLN A 392 14.14 -15.12 -2.34
C GLN A 392 13.72 -15.45 -3.77
N PRO A 393 14.57 -15.93 -4.69
CA PRO A 393 14.14 -16.17 -6.07
C PRO A 393 13.02 -17.22 -6.14
N ASP A 394 13.18 -18.34 -5.44
CA ASP A 394 12.15 -19.39 -5.39
C ASP A 394 10.89 -18.94 -4.66
N LEU A 395 11.07 -18.25 -3.54
CA LEU A 395 9.93 -17.73 -2.77
C LEU A 395 9.15 -16.69 -3.57
N ARG A 396 9.83 -15.87 -4.41
CA ARG A 396 9.17 -14.93 -5.31
C ARG A 396 8.27 -15.64 -6.31
N VAL A 397 8.74 -16.72 -6.94
CA VAL A 397 7.89 -17.53 -7.81
C VAL A 397 6.64 -18.01 -7.07
N LEU A 398 6.79 -18.52 -5.85
CA LEU A 398 5.67 -19.01 -5.05
C LEU A 398 4.71 -17.89 -4.62
N VAL A 399 5.21 -16.70 -4.33
CA VAL A 399 4.40 -15.50 -4.04
C VAL A 399 3.67 -15.04 -5.30
N ASP A 400 4.38 -14.96 -6.43
CA ASP A 400 3.83 -14.46 -7.70
C ASP A 400 2.75 -15.40 -8.27
N LEU A 401 2.74 -16.69 -7.87
CA LEU A 401 1.59 -17.58 -8.11
C LEU A 401 0.28 -17.07 -7.49
N GLY A 402 0.30 -16.13 -6.60
CA GLY A 402 -0.87 -15.47 -6.03
C GLY A 402 -1.31 -14.22 -6.79
N TYR A 403 -0.48 -13.74 -7.73
CA TYR A 403 -0.72 -12.54 -8.52
C TYR A 403 -1.03 -12.89 -9.98
N THR A 404 -1.32 -11.88 -10.78
CA THR A 404 -1.47 -12.03 -12.22
C THR A 404 -0.10 -12.10 -12.89
N ASP A 405 -0.07 -12.70 -14.06
CA ASP A 405 1.11 -12.94 -14.87
C ASP A 405 1.30 -11.77 -15.86
N TRP A 406 1.95 -10.73 -15.40
CA TRP A 406 2.28 -9.57 -16.22
C TRP A 406 3.18 -9.95 -17.41
N GLY A 407 2.73 -9.61 -18.60
CA GLY A 407 3.55 -9.81 -19.80
C GLY A 407 3.29 -11.13 -20.55
N SER A 408 2.45 -12.03 -20.05
CA SER A 408 2.07 -13.26 -20.75
C SER A 408 1.27 -13.03 -22.04
N GLY A 409 0.80 -11.79 -22.25
CA GLY A 409 -0.15 -11.44 -23.28
C GLY A 409 -1.61 -11.77 -22.91
N GLN A 410 -1.84 -12.15 -21.68
CA GLN A 410 -3.15 -12.45 -21.11
C GLN A 410 -3.48 -11.57 -19.89
N ASP A 411 -2.49 -10.90 -19.32
CA ASP A 411 -2.64 -10.01 -18.17
C ASP A 411 -2.43 -8.55 -18.55
N TYR A 412 -3.45 -7.74 -18.34
CA TYR A 412 -3.49 -6.36 -18.81
C TYR A 412 -3.93 -5.41 -17.70
N ALA A 413 -3.21 -4.31 -17.56
CA ALA A 413 -3.46 -3.32 -16.52
C ALA A 413 -4.80 -2.60 -16.65
N ASN A 414 -5.35 -2.49 -17.85
CA ASN A 414 -6.62 -1.82 -18.15
C ASN A 414 -7.85 -2.70 -18.00
N ILE A 415 -7.69 -3.97 -17.61
CA ILE A 415 -8.81 -4.92 -17.45
C ILE A 415 -9.06 -5.15 -15.97
N ALA A 416 -10.27 -4.87 -15.52
CA ALA A 416 -10.68 -5.21 -14.14
C ALA A 416 -10.54 -6.71 -13.90
N THR A 417 -9.75 -7.08 -12.89
CA THR A 417 -9.42 -8.47 -12.62
C THR A 417 -9.83 -8.85 -11.19
N PRO A 418 -11.06 -9.37 -11.02
CA PRO A 418 -11.56 -9.83 -9.72
C PRO A 418 -10.75 -11.00 -9.17
N ALA A 419 -10.74 -11.15 -7.84
CA ALA A 419 -10.16 -12.30 -7.19
C ALA A 419 -10.81 -13.61 -7.66
N SER A 420 -9.99 -14.65 -7.81
CA SER A 420 -10.41 -16.03 -8.10
C SER A 420 -9.84 -16.95 -7.04
N LEU A 421 -10.46 -18.11 -6.80
CA LEU A 421 -9.98 -19.02 -5.75
C LEU A 421 -8.55 -19.49 -6.02
N PHE A 422 -8.23 -19.79 -7.25
CA PHE A 422 -6.87 -20.21 -7.67
C PHE A 422 -6.67 -19.92 -9.17
N GLY A 423 -5.41 -19.77 -9.57
CA GLY A 423 -4.97 -19.80 -10.97
C GLY A 423 -4.36 -21.15 -11.33
N ILE A 424 -4.26 -21.44 -12.61
CA ILE A 424 -3.60 -22.64 -13.12
C ILE A 424 -2.41 -22.17 -13.98
N PRO A 425 -1.19 -22.06 -13.41
CA PRO A 425 0.00 -21.71 -14.15
C PRO A 425 0.50 -22.89 -14.99
N ASP A 426 1.37 -22.60 -15.96
CA ASP A 426 2.08 -23.66 -16.68
C ASP A 426 3.11 -24.33 -15.75
N PRO A 427 2.93 -25.63 -15.40
CA PRO A 427 3.80 -26.29 -14.45
C PRO A 427 5.24 -26.44 -14.96
N LEU A 428 5.46 -26.42 -16.29
CA LEU A 428 6.79 -26.46 -16.86
C LEU A 428 7.52 -25.13 -16.68
N VAL A 429 6.82 -24.01 -16.87
CA VAL A 429 7.35 -22.67 -16.62
C VAL A 429 7.69 -22.52 -15.14
N VAL A 430 6.76 -22.84 -14.24
CA VAL A 430 6.98 -22.78 -12.78
C VAL A 430 8.18 -23.65 -12.37
N GLY A 431 8.26 -24.89 -12.87
CA GLY A 431 9.39 -25.77 -12.57
C GLY A 431 10.73 -25.24 -13.09
N THR A 432 10.74 -24.59 -14.24
CA THR A 432 11.93 -23.95 -14.80
C THR A 432 12.36 -22.75 -13.99
N ASP A 433 11.41 -21.90 -13.59
CA ASP A 433 11.69 -20.70 -12.78
C ASP A 433 12.19 -21.08 -11.38
N LEU A 434 11.63 -22.11 -10.74
CA LEU A 434 12.15 -22.63 -9.48
C LEU A 434 13.57 -23.20 -9.63
N ALA A 435 13.85 -23.94 -10.69
CA ALA A 435 15.22 -24.45 -10.94
C ALA A 435 16.22 -23.30 -11.15
N ARG A 436 15.81 -22.25 -11.86
CA ARG A 436 16.60 -21.03 -12.04
C ARG A 436 16.75 -20.27 -10.73
N GLY A 437 15.69 -20.14 -9.95
CA GLY A 437 15.68 -19.48 -8.65
C GLY A 437 16.65 -20.12 -7.66
N ALA A 438 16.72 -21.44 -7.61
CA ALA A 438 17.67 -22.17 -6.76
C ALA A 438 19.14 -21.86 -7.13
N VAL A 439 19.46 -21.70 -8.41
CA VAL A 439 20.80 -21.31 -8.88
C VAL A 439 21.09 -19.86 -8.51
N GLU A 440 20.19 -18.95 -8.83
CA GLU A 440 20.34 -17.51 -8.57
C GLU A 440 20.44 -17.21 -7.07
N GLY A 441 19.61 -17.84 -6.25
CA GLY A 441 19.65 -17.70 -4.80
C GLY A 441 20.97 -18.21 -4.20
N THR A 442 21.47 -19.33 -4.70
CA THR A 442 22.80 -19.83 -4.29
C THR A 442 23.90 -18.85 -4.66
N GLN A 443 23.89 -18.31 -5.88
CA GLN A 443 24.87 -17.30 -6.32
C GLN A 443 24.80 -16.05 -5.45
N ALA A 444 23.59 -15.55 -5.12
CA ALA A 444 23.40 -14.38 -4.29
C ALA A 444 23.92 -14.58 -2.87
N ALA A 445 23.62 -15.71 -2.24
CA ALA A 445 24.14 -16.04 -0.93
C ALA A 445 25.67 -16.12 -0.91
N LEU A 446 26.28 -16.69 -1.95
CA LEU A 446 27.74 -16.75 -2.08
C LEU A 446 28.37 -15.37 -2.30
N VAL A 447 27.68 -14.47 -3.01
CA VAL A 447 28.12 -13.06 -3.14
C VAL A 447 28.05 -12.35 -1.79
N ASP A 448 26.97 -12.53 -1.04
CA ASP A 448 26.77 -11.88 0.25
C ASP A 448 27.81 -12.26 1.30
N ILE A 449 28.29 -13.51 1.27
CA ILE A 449 29.37 -13.98 2.16
C ILE A 449 30.77 -13.76 1.58
N GLY A 450 30.87 -13.11 0.40
CA GLY A 450 32.14 -12.74 -0.22
C GLY A 450 32.88 -13.86 -0.93
N LEU A 451 32.24 -15.01 -1.20
CA LEU A 451 32.85 -16.13 -1.95
C LEU A 451 32.74 -15.93 -3.46
N LEU A 452 31.79 -15.12 -3.93
CA LEU A 452 31.67 -14.73 -5.33
C LEU A 452 31.69 -13.20 -5.47
N PRO A 453 32.16 -12.67 -6.61
CA PRO A 453 32.10 -11.23 -6.86
C PRO A 453 30.67 -10.79 -7.21
N GLN A 454 30.34 -9.51 -6.98
CA GLN A 454 29.05 -8.93 -7.33
C GLN A 454 28.66 -9.13 -8.81
N SER A 455 29.65 -9.21 -9.69
CA SER A 455 29.45 -9.48 -11.13
C SER A 455 28.96 -10.90 -11.45
N ALA A 456 28.93 -11.81 -10.46
CA ALA A 456 28.36 -13.15 -10.63
C ALA A 456 26.83 -13.12 -10.61
N LEU A 457 26.20 -12.05 -10.11
CA LEU A 457 24.75 -11.89 -10.14
C LEU A 457 24.29 -11.47 -11.54
N PRO A 458 23.18 -12.02 -12.06
CA PRO A 458 22.58 -11.56 -13.29
C PRO A 458 22.12 -10.09 -13.14
N ASN A 459 22.10 -9.35 -14.27
CA ASN A 459 21.70 -7.93 -14.25
C ASN A 459 20.27 -7.71 -13.73
N ALA A 460 19.41 -8.70 -13.91
CA ALA A 460 18.04 -8.70 -13.42
C ALA A 460 17.90 -9.09 -11.94
N TYR A 461 18.95 -9.67 -11.34
CA TYR A 461 18.90 -10.08 -9.92
C TYR A 461 19.06 -8.88 -8.98
N PRO A 462 18.32 -8.79 -7.89
CA PRO A 462 17.23 -9.64 -7.37
C PRO A 462 15.84 -9.20 -7.89
N TYR A 463 15.82 -8.50 -9.01
CA TYR A 463 14.68 -7.84 -9.59
C TYR A 463 13.96 -8.69 -10.64
N LEU A 464 13.87 -9.98 -10.45
CA LEU A 464 12.92 -10.72 -11.26
C LEU A 464 11.53 -10.29 -10.80
N PRO A 465 10.95 -9.24 -11.40
CA PRO A 465 9.57 -8.91 -11.15
C PRO A 465 8.70 -10.03 -11.72
N SER A 466 7.45 -10.12 -11.26
CA SER A 466 6.46 -11.01 -11.87
C SER A 466 6.33 -10.82 -13.38
N LEU A 467 6.67 -9.64 -13.88
CA LEU A 467 6.78 -9.36 -15.33
C LEU A 467 7.75 -10.27 -16.07
N ASP A 468 8.80 -10.75 -15.42
CA ASP A 468 9.83 -11.60 -16.04
C ASP A 468 9.61 -13.09 -15.76
N THR A 469 8.81 -13.46 -14.77
CA THR A 469 8.53 -14.87 -14.45
C THR A 469 7.61 -15.51 -15.47
N ASN A 470 6.67 -14.76 -16.04
CA ASN A 470 5.72 -15.20 -17.07
C ASN A 470 5.18 -16.61 -16.78
N LEU A 471 4.47 -16.75 -15.66
CA LEU A 471 3.97 -18.04 -15.15
C LEU A 471 2.93 -18.69 -16.08
N ASN A 472 2.50 -17.97 -17.11
CA ASN A 472 1.67 -18.44 -18.22
C ASN A 472 0.39 -19.15 -17.75
N PHE A 473 -0.46 -18.41 -17.03
CA PHE A 473 -1.73 -18.93 -16.55
C PHE A 473 -2.68 -19.27 -17.70
N PHE A 474 -3.21 -20.47 -17.70
CA PHE A 474 -4.09 -20.97 -18.78
C PHE A 474 -5.49 -20.34 -18.80
N LEU A 475 -5.94 -19.78 -17.68
CA LEU A 475 -7.30 -19.25 -17.55
C LEU A 475 -7.46 -17.82 -18.09
N GLY A 476 -6.38 -17.12 -18.40
CA GLY A 476 -6.44 -15.72 -18.80
C GLY A 476 -6.91 -14.80 -17.68
N GLN A 477 -7.48 -13.65 -18.07
CA GLN A 477 -8.00 -12.62 -17.16
C GLN A 477 -9.54 -12.66 -17.13
N PRO A 478 -10.19 -13.44 -16.24
CA PRO A 478 -11.65 -13.46 -16.18
C PRO A 478 -12.18 -12.16 -15.56
N THR A 479 -13.20 -11.58 -16.19
CA THR A 479 -13.91 -10.40 -15.67
C THR A 479 -14.97 -10.75 -14.64
N ASP A 480 -15.44 -12.01 -14.63
CA ASP A 480 -16.36 -12.53 -13.63
C ASP A 480 -15.82 -13.84 -13.06
N THR A 481 -15.74 -13.91 -11.75
CA THR A 481 -15.28 -15.06 -10.97
C THR A 481 -16.34 -15.48 -9.95
N THR A 482 -16.21 -16.67 -9.37
CA THR A 482 -17.10 -17.10 -8.28
C THR A 482 -17.08 -16.10 -7.12
N ILE A 483 -15.91 -15.53 -6.81
CA ILE A 483 -15.76 -14.54 -5.74
C ILE A 483 -16.47 -13.25 -6.13
N SER A 484 -16.28 -12.71 -7.35
CA SER A 484 -16.94 -11.47 -7.76
C SER A 484 -18.45 -11.58 -7.84
N LEU A 485 -18.97 -12.72 -8.29
CA LEU A 485 -20.41 -13.00 -8.29
C LEU A 485 -20.95 -13.04 -6.85
N PHE A 486 -20.22 -13.67 -5.93
CA PHE A 486 -20.59 -13.71 -4.52
C PHE A 486 -20.56 -12.32 -3.87
N THR A 487 -19.49 -11.55 -4.04
CA THR A 487 -19.35 -10.21 -3.44
C THR A 487 -20.40 -9.24 -3.94
N ARG A 488 -20.72 -9.26 -5.24
CA ARG A 488 -21.81 -8.45 -5.83
C ARG A 488 -23.19 -8.86 -5.34
N ALA A 489 -23.40 -10.15 -5.05
CA ALA A 489 -24.68 -10.63 -4.55
C ALA A 489 -24.88 -10.33 -3.06
N VAL A 490 -23.82 -10.44 -2.27
CA VAL A 490 -23.86 -10.30 -0.80
C VAL A 490 -23.68 -8.84 -0.37
N GLY A 491 -22.89 -8.06 -1.10
CA GLY A 491 -22.59 -6.65 -0.76
C GLY A 491 -23.85 -5.83 -0.44
N PRO A 492 -24.88 -5.77 -1.33
CA PRO A 492 -26.11 -5.03 -1.06
C PRO A 492 -26.91 -5.53 0.15
N LEU A 493 -26.72 -6.79 0.55
CA LEU A 493 -27.34 -7.32 1.78
C LEU A 493 -26.58 -6.88 3.02
N LEU A 494 -25.26 -6.80 2.94
CA LEU A 494 -24.41 -6.32 4.01
C LEU A 494 -24.56 -4.80 4.22
N ASP A 495 -24.84 -4.05 3.14
CA ASP A 495 -25.12 -2.61 3.17
C ASP A 495 -26.38 -2.25 3.98
N LEU A 496 -27.27 -3.21 4.22
CA LEU A 496 -28.43 -3.04 5.10
C LEU A 496 -28.09 -3.09 6.59
N ILE A 497 -26.88 -3.53 6.95
CA ILE A 497 -26.42 -3.59 8.33
C ILE A 497 -25.81 -2.23 8.69
N PRO A 498 -26.37 -1.50 9.66
CA PRO A 498 -25.84 -0.18 10.01
C PRO A 498 -24.42 -0.30 10.56
N PRO A 499 -23.57 0.69 10.29
CA PRO A 499 -22.23 0.73 10.88
C PRO A 499 -22.31 0.78 12.41
N ILE A 500 -21.28 0.26 13.07
CA ILE A 500 -21.21 0.28 14.53
C ILE A 500 -20.63 1.65 14.92
N TYR A 501 -21.50 2.54 15.39
CA TYR A 501 -21.11 3.85 15.93
C TYR A 501 -20.75 3.75 17.41
#